data_a5bc747e9785db1a2f186c4baf2f46a7
#
_entry.id   a5bc747e9785db1a2f186c4baf2f46a7
#
_cell.length_a   1.000
_cell.length_b   1.000
_cell.length_c   1.000
_cell.angle_alpha   90.00
_cell.angle_beta   90.00
_cell.angle_gamma   90.00
#
_symmetry.space_group_name_H-M   'P 1'
#
loop_
_entity.id
_entity.type
_entity.pdbx_description
1 polymer ?
#
loop_
_entity_poly.entity_id
_entity_poly.type
_entity_poly.pdbx_seq_one_letter_code
_entity_poly.pdbx_strand_id
1 'polypeptide(L)'
;MAEKLTAVKGMNDILPPDSARWEWFEAKVRALMARYAYANVRTPIVEPTALFVRGLGEVTDIVEKEMYSFVDSMNGDRLTLRPEATAGIVRAMVEHNALYNGPMRVWSAVSLFRHERPQKGRYRQFHQIDVEALGFAGPDVDAEQILMCRALLRDLGIPMEHVRLELNSLGQPGERMAHRAALIAHFEAHADVLDEDARRRLHSNPLRILDTKNPAMQAIVEAAPQLMDFLGEASLAHLNAVRAVLDAAGQSYRINPRLVRGMDYYNLTVFEWITDKLGSQGTVCGGGRYDGLFEQLGGKPTPAVGWGMGVERMLLLLEAVGVQPPESAPDVYAIVPSAQVMPTAMAACEALRTAGVNVQMHASGADGMGSMKSQFKKADGSGARFALIFGEAELAEGRVAVKALRGDKAEAAQAQVLQPLDNIPSWAQGLRTGG
;
A
#
# COMPACT_ATOMS: atom_id res chain seq x y z
N MET A 1 -2.07 -7.37 40.61
CA MET A 1 -2.22 -6.43 39.47
C MET A 1 -2.46 -7.32 38.25
N ALA A 2 -3.44 -6.99 37.41
CA ALA A 2 -3.64 -7.72 36.14
C ALA A 2 -2.40 -7.55 35.24
N GLU A 3 -2.01 -8.62 34.56
CA GLU A 3 -0.92 -8.57 33.58
C GLU A 3 -1.30 -7.63 32.43
N LYS A 4 -0.33 -6.81 31.99
CA LYS A 4 -0.55 -5.87 30.89
C LYS A 4 -0.67 -6.64 29.58
N LEU A 5 -1.82 -6.54 28.93
CA LEU A 5 -2.03 -7.10 27.59
C LEU A 5 -1.27 -6.27 26.55
N THR A 6 -0.68 -6.96 25.58
CA THR A 6 0.05 -6.38 24.45
C THR A 6 -0.47 -6.97 23.14
N ALA A 7 -0.24 -6.27 22.03
CA ALA A 7 -0.57 -6.77 20.71
C ALA A 7 0.21 -8.06 20.37
N VAL A 8 -0.32 -8.86 19.46
CA VAL A 8 0.35 -10.07 18.96
C VAL A 8 1.66 -9.66 18.26
N LYS A 9 2.75 -10.35 18.56
CA LYS A 9 4.06 -10.06 17.97
C LYS A 9 4.00 -10.05 16.44
N GLY A 10 4.37 -8.90 15.85
CA GLY A 10 4.34 -8.69 14.40
C GLY A 10 2.99 -8.21 13.87
N MET A 11 2.04 -7.88 14.74
CA MET A 11 0.81 -7.15 14.44
C MET A 11 0.86 -5.86 15.26
N ASN A 12 0.91 -4.71 14.57
CA ASN A 12 1.22 -3.44 15.19
C ASN A 12 0.02 -2.49 15.15
N ASP A 13 -0.15 -1.72 16.24
CA ASP A 13 -1.06 -0.59 16.24
C ASP A 13 -0.46 0.57 15.42
N ILE A 14 -1.30 1.29 14.72
CA ILE A 14 -0.93 2.50 13.97
C ILE A 14 -1.55 3.68 14.70
N LEU A 15 -0.75 4.40 15.48
CA LEU A 15 -1.19 5.50 16.32
C LEU A 15 -0.64 6.84 15.80
N PRO A 16 -1.24 7.99 16.20
CA PRO A 16 -0.63 9.28 15.93
C PRO A 16 0.79 9.40 16.55
N PRO A 17 1.74 10.02 15.84
CA PRO A 17 1.58 10.75 14.57
C PRO A 17 1.61 9.86 13.30
N ASP A 18 1.97 8.59 13.39
CA ASP A 18 2.15 7.73 12.22
C ASP A 18 0.86 7.55 11.42
N SER A 19 -0.31 7.50 12.07
CA SER A 19 -1.61 7.37 11.40
C SER A 19 -1.86 8.49 10.38
N ALA A 20 -1.40 9.71 10.61
CA ALA A 20 -1.50 10.81 9.65
C ALA A 20 -0.69 10.57 8.37
N ARG A 21 0.46 9.89 8.47
CA ARG A 21 1.26 9.47 7.30
C ARG A 21 0.53 8.43 6.47
N TRP A 22 -0.20 7.52 7.12
CA TRP A 22 -1.03 6.53 6.47
C TRP A 22 -2.20 7.18 5.72
N GLU A 23 -2.93 8.08 6.35
CA GLU A 23 -4.04 8.81 5.72
C GLU A 23 -3.59 9.59 4.49
N TRP A 24 -2.45 10.29 4.59
CA TRP A 24 -1.85 10.99 3.45
C TRP A 24 -1.50 10.03 2.31
N PHE A 25 -0.85 8.90 2.61
CA PHE A 25 -0.51 7.90 1.62
C PHE A 25 -1.77 7.34 0.94
N GLU A 26 -2.78 6.96 1.72
CA GLU A 26 -4.05 6.45 1.19
C GLU A 26 -4.77 7.49 0.32
N ALA A 27 -4.74 8.77 0.69
CA ALA A 27 -5.31 9.84 -0.12
C ALA A 27 -4.63 9.93 -1.50
N LYS A 28 -3.28 9.82 -1.55
CA LYS A 28 -2.53 9.77 -2.82
C LYS A 28 -2.93 8.56 -3.67
N VAL A 29 -3.06 7.38 -3.05
CA VAL A 29 -3.53 6.17 -3.72
C VAL A 29 -4.93 6.37 -4.30
N ARG A 30 -5.90 6.84 -3.52
CA ARG A 30 -7.28 7.09 -3.98
C ARG A 30 -7.33 8.06 -5.17
N ALA A 31 -6.54 9.13 -5.10
CA ALA A 31 -6.45 10.10 -6.18
C ALA A 31 -5.87 9.47 -7.47
N LEU A 32 -4.86 8.62 -7.35
CA LEU A 32 -4.31 7.86 -8.48
C LEU A 32 -5.37 6.94 -9.09
N MET A 33 -6.05 6.13 -8.27
CA MET A 33 -7.06 5.18 -8.74
C MET A 33 -8.19 5.88 -9.50
N ALA A 34 -8.62 7.03 -9.02
CA ALA A 34 -9.62 7.85 -9.71
C ALA A 34 -9.13 8.31 -11.10
N ARG A 35 -7.86 8.73 -11.23
CA ARG A 35 -7.27 9.17 -12.52
C ARG A 35 -7.17 8.04 -13.54
N TYR A 36 -7.00 6.80 -13.09
CA TYR A 36 -6.93 5.62 -13.95
C TYR A 36 -8.26 4.88 -14.08
N ALA A 37 -9.35 5.43 -13.49
CA ALA A 37 -10.70 4.86 -13.51
C ALA A 37 -10.78 3.44 -12.90
N TYR A 38 -10.04 3.18 -11.81
CA TYR A 38 -10.13 1.95 -11.04
C TYR A 38 -11.18 2.08 -9.93
N ALA A 39 -12.12 1.16 -9.88
CA ALA A 39 -13.16 1.08 -8.86
C ALA A 39 -12.66 0.35 -7.60
N ASN A 40 -13.04 0.84 -6.41
CA ASN A 40 -12.67 0.16 -5.16
C ASN A 40 -13.49 -1.11 -4.96
N VAL A 41 -12.84 -2.21 -4.61
CA VAL A 41 -13.45 -3.47 -4.21
C VAL A 41 -12.98 -3.87 -2.81
N ARG A 42 -13.86 -4.51 -2.05
CA ARG A 42 -13.57 -5.01 -0.70
C ARG A 42 -14.04 -6.44 -0.57
N THR A 43 -13.13 -7.33 -0.25
CA THR A 43 -13.39 -8.76 -0.02
C THR A 43 -13.29 -9.08 1.48
N PRO A 44 -13.89 -10.18 1.96
CA PRO A 44 -13.75 -10.63 3.34
C PRO A 44 -12.30 -10.84 3.76
N ILE A 45 -12.03 -10.68 5.06
CA ILE A 45 -10.70 -10.97 5.65
C ILE A 45 -10.53 -12.48 5.82
N VAL A 46 -11.61 -13.18 6.12
CA VAL A 46 -11.65 -14.64 6.33
C VAL A 46 -12.23 -15.27 5.08
N GLU A 47 -11.54 -16.24 4.54
CA GLU A 47 -11.94 -16.97 3.32
C GLU A 47 -11.77 -18.49 3.55
N PRO A 48 -12.43 -19.33 2.75
CA PRO A 48 -12.17 -20.78 2.77
C PRO A 48 -10.69 -21.07 2.48
N THR A 49 -10.05 -21.93 3.28
CA THR A 49 -8.64 -22.30 3.08
C THR A 49 -8.37 -22.83 1.67
N ALA A 50 -9.35 -23.54 1.09
CA ALA A 50 -9.26 -24.07 -0.27
C ALA A 50 -9.07 -23.00 -1.35
N LEU A 51 -9.52 -21.76 -1.13
CA LEU A 51 -9.28 -20.64 -2.05
C LEU A 51 -7.79 -20.40 -2.29
N PHE A 52 -7.03 -20.32 -1.21
CA PHE A 52 -5.61 -20.02 -1.28
C PHE A 52 -4.79 -21.24 -1.72
N VAL A 53 -5.15 -22.45 -1.32
CA VAL A 53 -4.49 -23.68 -1.78
C VAL A 53 -4.62 -23.83 -3.30
N ARG A 54 -5.81 -23.60 -3.86
CA ARG A 54 -6.02 -23.65 -5.32
C ARG A 54 -5.35 -22.51 -6.07
N GLY A 55 -5.50 -21.29 -5.55
CA GLY A 55 -5.02 -20.08 -6.26
C GLY A 55 -3.51 -19.91 -6.21
N LEU A 56 -2.85 -20.19 -5.07
CA LEU A 56 -1.43 -19.93 -4.88
C LEU A 56 -0.52 -21.11 -5.27
N GLY A 57 -1.07 -22.32 -5.31
CA GLY A 57 -0.32 -23.56 -5.49
C GLY A 57 0.07 -24.21 -4.16
N GLU A 58 -0.06 -25.53 -4.10
CA GLU A 58 0.14 -26.33 -2.87
C GLU A 58 1.56 -26.26 -2.29
N VAL A 59 2.57 -26.01 -3.15
CA VAL A 59 4.00 -26.07 -2.82
C VAL A 59 4.60 -24.67 -2.64
N THR A 60 3.78 -23.66 -2.32
CA THR A 60 4.27 -22.31 -2.03
C THR A 60 4.55 -22.14 -0.53
N ASP A 61 5.56 -21.34 -0.17
CA ASP A 61 5.89 -21.06 1.24
C ASP A 61 4.67 -20.50 2.00
N ILE A 62 3.83 -19.72 1.32
CA ILE A 62 2.60 -19.15 1.89
C ILE A 62 1.65 -20.27 2.33
N VAL A 63 1.36 -21.22 1.43
CA VAL A 63 0.41 -22.30 1.70
C VAL A 63 0.99 -23.31 2.69
N GLU A 64 2.27 -23.64 2.58
CA GLU A 64 2.91 -24.64 3.45
C GLU A 64 3.09 -24.18 4.90
N LYS A 65 3.40 -22.87 5.13
CA LYS A 65 3.94 -22.42 6.43
C LYS A 65 3.39 -21.10 6.94
N GLU A 66 2.84 -20.24 6.07
CA GLU A 66 2.60 -18.84 6.44
C GLU A 66 1.11 -18.50 6.65
N MET A 67 0.18 -19.39 6.32
CA MET A 67 -1.25 -19.13 6.51
C MET A 67 -1.67 -19.21 7.98
N TYR A 68 -2.51 -18.26 8.41
CA TYR A 68 -3.26 -18.34 9.66
C TYR A 68 -4.58 -19.05 9.39
N SER A 69 -4.59 -20.37 9.53
CA SER A 69 -5.78 -21.20 9.30
C SER A 69 -6.35 -21.74 10.60
N PHE A 70 -7.67 -21.87 10.67
CA PHE A 70 -8.40 -22.39 11.80
C PHE A 70 -9.64 -23.16 11.32
N VAL A 71 -10.24 -23.93 12.23
CA VAL A 71 -11.49 -24.66 11.99
C VAL A 71 -12.62 -23.88 12.64
N ASP A 72 -13.68 -23.57 11.90
CA ASP A 72 -14.89 -22.98 12.44
C ASP A 72 -15.58 -23.99 13.37
N SER A 73 -15.75 -23.61 14.63
CA SER A 73 -16.36 -24.49 15.63
C SER A 73 -17.86 -24.73 15.42
N MET A 74 -18.52 -23.92 14.57
CA MET A 74 -19.96 -24.05 14.31
C MET A 74 -20.28 -25.12 13.26
N ASN A 75 -19.44 -25.24 12.22
CA ASN A 75 -19.75 -26.07 11.06
C ASN A 75 -18.58 -26.96 10.60
N GLY A 76 -17.39 -26.81 11.19
CA GLY A 76 -16.19 -27.57 10.86
C GLY A 76 -15.43 -27.09 9.62
N ASP A 77 -15.80 -25.95 9.02
CA ASP A 77 -15.13 -25.41 7.85
C ASP A 77 -13.69 -24.99 8.15
N ARG A 78 -12.79 -25.25 7.22
CA ARG A 78 -11.41 -24.76 7.28
C ARG A 78 -11.33 -23.36 6.67
N LEU A 79 -11.02 -22.41 7.53
CA LEU A 79 -10.96 -20.98 7.22
C LEU A 79 -9.54 -20.46 7.38
N THR A 80 -9.23 -19.37 6.67
CA THR A 80 -7.90 -18.76 6.66
C THR A 80 -8.04 -17.22 6.65
N LEU A 81 -7.25 -16.55 7.48
CA LEU A 81 -7.02 -15.11 7.31
C LEU A 81 -6.25 -14.88 6.01
N ARG A 82 -6.77 -14.07 5.12
CA ARG A 82 -6.21 -13.86 3.77
C ARG A 82 -4.71 -13.52 3.79
N PRO A 83 -3.84 -14.32 3.16
CA PRO A 83 -2.40 -14.03 3.07
C PRO A 83 -2.04 -13.13 1.88
N GLU A 84 -2.96 -12.93 0.93
CA GLU A 84 -2.88 -12.06 -0.23
C GLU A 84 -4.31 -11.66 -0.69
N ALA A 85 -4.44 -10.72 -1.62
CA ALA A 85 -5.72 -10.15 -2.00
C ALA A 85 -6.29 -10.69 -3.32
N THR A 86 -5.43 -11.01 -4.28
CA THR A 86 -5.80 -11.33 -5.67
C THR A 86 -6.78 -12.51 -5.76
N ALA A 87 -6.52 -13.62 -5.07
CA ALA A 87 -7.40 -14.78 -5.08
C ALA A 87 -8.81 -14.44 -4.54
N GLY A 88 -8.88 -13.63 -3.46
CA GLY A 88 -10.16 -13.15 -2.92
C GLY A 88 -10.91 -12.24 -3.87
N ILE A 89 -10.21 -11.39 -4.60
CA ILE A 89 -10.81 -10.52 -5.63
C ILE A 89 -11.33 -11.39 -6.79
N VAL A 90 -10.51 -12.30 -7.31
CA VAL A 90 -10.92 -13.20 -8.40
C VAL A 90 -12.11 -14.07 -8.00
N ARG A 91 -12.09 -14.66 -6.79
CA ARG A 91 -13.24 -15.43 -6.26
C ARG A 91 -14.51 -14.57 -6.26
N ALA A 92 -14.44 -13.33 -5.79
CA ALA A 92 -15.59 -12.43 -5.77
C ALA A 92 -16.11 -12.13 -7.19
N MET A 93 -15.20 -11.91 -8.16
CA MET A 93 -15.60 -11.68 -9.56
C MET A 93 -16.27 -12.90 -10.19
N VAL A 94 -15.79 -14.12 -9.87
CA VAL A 94 -16.39 -15.37 -10.32
C VAL A 94 -17.77 -15.59 -9.67
N GLU A 95 -17.85 -15.50 -8.35
CA GLU A 95 -19.07 -15.72 -7.57
C GLU A 95 -20.21 -14.80 -7.99
N HIS A 96 -19.92 -13.52 -8.21
CA HIS A 96 -20.91 -12.53 -8.58
C HIS A 96 -21.07 -12.34 -10.10
N ASN A 97 -20.37 -13.12 -10.91
CA ASN A 97 -20.34 -12.97 -12.38
C ASN A 97 -20.09 -11.51 -12.81
N ALA A 98 -19.17 -10.85 -12.11
CA ALA A 98 -18.99 -9.40 -12.20
C ALA A 98 -18.50 -8.93 -13.58
N LEU A 99 -17.83 -9.80 -14.33
CA LEU A 99 -17.33 -9.53 -15.69
C LEU A 99 -18.37 -9.79 -16.79
N TYR A 100 -19.64 -10.03 -16.44
CA TYR A 100 -20.71 -10.28 -17.42
C TYR A 100 -20.87 -9.14 -18.44
N ASN A 101 -20.74 -7.91 -17.98
CA ASN A 101 -20.88 -6.71 -18.81
C ASN A 101 -19.54 -6.23 -19.43
N GLY A 102 -18.47 -6.98 -19.28
CA GLY A 102 -17.16 -6.68 -19.85
C GLY A 102 -16.03 -6.58 -18.82
N PRO A 103 -14.83 -6.21 -19.26
CA PRO A 103 -13.65 -6.09 -18.44
C PRO A 103 -13.79 -5.07 -17.31
N MET A 104 -13.07 -5.27 -16.20
CA MET A 104 -13.10 -4.39 -15.03
C MET A 104 -11.68 -3.97 -14.60
N ARG A 105 -11.59 -2.74 -14.11
CA ARG A 105 -10.43 -2.20 -13.41
C ARG A 105 -10.80 -2.00 -11.94
N VAL A 106 -10.15 -2.74 -11.06
CA VAL A 106 -10.47 -2.70 -9.62
C VAL A 106 -9.22 -2.56 -8.77
N TRP A 107 -9.38 -2.02 -7.57
CA TRP A 107 -8.31 -1.90 -6.59
C TRP A 107 -8.83 -2.12 -5.17
N SER A 108 -7.93 -2.49 -4.27
CA SER A 108 -8.22 -2.72 -2.87
C SER A 108 -7.09 -2.20 -1.99
N ALA A 109 -7.44 -1.68 -0.80
CA ALA A 109 -6.50 -1.43 0.27
C ALA A 109 -6.87 -2.36 1.43
N VAL A 110 -5.98 -3.28 1.77
CA VAL A 110 -6.33 -4.41 2.62
C VAL A 110 -5.25 -4.76 3.64
N SER A 111 -5.69 -5.28 4.80
CA SER A 111 -4.82 -5.97 5.74
C SER A 111 -4.67 -7.43 5.31
N LEU A 112 -3.44 -7.93 5.33
CA LEU A 112 -3.04 -9.29 4.99
C LEU A 112 -2.32 -9.93 6.17
N PHE A 113 -2.31 -11.27 6.23
CA PHE A 113 -1.81 -12.01 7.38
C PHE A 113 -0.91 -13.16 6.95
N ARG A 114 0.37 -13.13 7.41
CA ARG A 114 1.33 -14.22 7.17
C ARG A 114 2.10 -14.55 8.42
N HIS A 115 2.16 -15.81 8.78
CA HIS A 115 2.90 -16.30 9.95
C HIS A 115 4.41 -16.34 9.66
N GLU A 116 5.01 -15.18 9.50
CA GLU A 116 6.42 -15.01 9.21
C GLU A 116 7.21 -14.54 10.43
N ARG A 117 8.54 -14.63 10.36
CA ARG A 117 9.42 -14.02 11.37
C ARG A 117 9.41 -12.50 11.17
N PRO A 118 8.91 -11.71 12.15
CA PRO A 118 8.82 -10.26 12.02
C PRO A 118 10.21 -9.62 11.93
N GLN A 119 10.33 -8.66 11.03
CA GLN A 119 11.48 -7.77 10.90
C GLN A 119 11.04 -6.43 10.29
N LYS A 120 11.93 -5.43 10.21
CA LYS A 120 11.59 -4.11 9.63
C LYS A 120 11.07 -4.29 8.18
N GLY A 121 9.85 -3.82 7.91
CA GLY A 121 9.19 -3.95 6.60
C GLY A 121 8.60 -5.34 6.28
N ARG A 122 8.55 -6.26 7.26
CA ARG A 122 7.93 -7.59 7.13
C ARG A 122 7.23 -7.95 8.43
N TYR A 123 5.92 -7.91 8.42
CA TYR A 123 5.08 -8.08 9.59
C TYR A 123 4.12 -9.27 9.39
N ARG A 124 3.53 -9.76 10.50
CA ARG A 124 2.53 -10.83 10.46
C ARG A 124 1.15 -10.34 10.05
N GLN A 125 0.82 -9.10 10.43
CA GLN A 125 -0.24 -8.31 9.83
C GLN A 125 0.43 -7.16 9.11
N PHE A 126 0.14 -7.00 7.84
CA PHE A 126 0.67 -5.94 6.99
C PHE A 126 -0.41 -5.43 6.04
N HIS A 127 -0.19 -4.29 5.42
CA HIS A 127 -1.17 -3.66 4.55
C HIS A 127 -0.63 -3.59 3.12
N GLN A 128 -1.53 -3.78 2.19
CA GLN A 128 -1.20 -3.79 0.77
C GLN A 128 -2.23 -3.00 -0.03
N ILE A 129 -1.76 -2.31 -1.05
CA ILE A 129 -2.59 -1.81 -2.14
C ILE A 129 -2.48 -2.84 -3.24
N ASP A 130 -3.61 -3.37 -3.65
CA ASP A 130 -3.72 -4.34 -4.75
C ASP A 130 -4.55 -3.73 -5.86
N VAL A 131 -4.07 -3.85 -7.10
CA VAL A 131 -4.67 -3.27 -8.29
C VAL A 131 -4.75 -4.32 -9.37
N GLU A 132 -5.95 -4.52 -9.92
CA GLU A 132 -6.24 -5.63 -10.84
C GLU A 132 -7.01 -5.12 -12.05
N ALA A 133 -6.51 -5.45 -13.25
CA ALA A 133 -7.18 -5.27 -14.53
C ALA A 133 -7.61 -6.63 -15.05
N LEU A 134 -8.92 -6.86 -15.07
CA LEU A 134 -9.56 -8.15 -15.28
C LEU A 134 -10.30 -8.17 -16.62
N GLY A 135 -10.06 -9.19 -17.44
CA GLY A 135 -10.66 -9.33 -18.77
C GLY A 135 -9.90 -8.61 -19.90
N PHE A 136 -8.69 -8.12 -19.65
CA PHE A 136 -7.85 -7.44 -20.65
C PHE A 136 -6.70 -8.33 -21.09
N ALA A 137 -6.69 -8.69 -22.38
CA ALA A 137 -5.72 -9.65 -22.95
C ALA A 137 -4.44 -8.97 -23.48
N GLY A 138 -4.48 -7.67 -23.77
CA GLY A 138 -3.40 -6.97 -24.46
C GLY A 138 -2.22 -6.60 -23.57
N PRO A 139 -1.00 -6.50 -24.13
CA PRO A 139 0.20 -6.05 -23.43
C PRO A 139 0.19 -4.56 -23.05
N ASP A 140 -0.70 -3.79 -23.65
CA ASP A 140 -0.94 -2.37 -23.36
C ASP A 140 -1.38 -2.17 -21.89
N VAL A 141 -2.22 -3.06 -21.37
CA VAL A 141 -2.68 -3.00 -19.98
C VAL A 141 -1.56 -3.44 -19.02
N ASP A 142 -0.70 -4.37 -19.39
CA ASP A 142 0.49 -4.72 -18.60
C ASP A 142 1.41 -3.51 -18.44
N ALA A 143 1.67 -2.79 -19.54
CA ALA A 143 2.45 -1.56 -19.52
C ALA A 143 1.76 -0.44 -18.73
N GLU A 144 0.42 -0.29 -18.84
CA GLU A 144 -0.37 0.65 -18.02
C GLU A 144 -0.16 0.39 -16.53
N GLN A 145 -0.21 -0.88 -16.07
CA GLN A 145 0.03 -1.26 -14.68
C GLN A 145 1.41 -0.79 -14.18
N ILE A 146 2.44 -1.01 -14.98
CA ILE A 146 3.81 -0.59 -14.66
C ILE A 146 3.90 0.95 -14.56
N LEU A 147 3.32 1.66 -15.55
CA LEU A 147 3.32 3.12 -15.59
C LEU A 147 2.48 3.73 -14.46
N MET A 148 1.42 3.06 -14.05
CA MET A 148 0.59 3.44 -12.90
C MET A 148 1.38 3.39 -11.59
N CYS A 149 2.20 2.34 -11.38
CA CYS A 149 3.13 2.29 -10.24
C CYS A 149 4.11 3.46 -10.26
N ARG A 150 4.70 3.78 -11.44
CA ARG A 150 5.57 4.94 -11.61
C ARG A 150 4.87 6.26 -11.23
N ALA A 151 3.63 6.41 -11.67
CA ALA A 151 2.84 7.60 -11.36
C ALA A 151 2.63 7.75 -9.85
N LEU A 152 2.33 6.66 -9.13
CA LEU A 152 2.22 6.67 -7.68
C LEU A 152 3.53 7.04 -6.99
N LEU A 153 4.66 6.46 -7.40
CA LEU A 153 5.98 6.80 -6.85
C LEU A 153 6.28 8.29 -6.99
N ARG A 154 5.96 8.88 -8.16
CA ARG A 154 6.11 10.32 -8.41
C ARG A 154 5.16 11.17 -7.56
N ASP A 155 3.89 10.79 -7.44
CA ASP A 155 2.88 11.49 -6.63
C ASP A 155 3.25 11.51 -5.14
N LEU A 156 3.94 10.45 -4.70
CA LEU A 156 4.49 10.33 -3.35
C LEU A 156 5.79 11.15 -3.17
N GLY A 157 6.36 11.72 -4.24
CA GLY A 157 7.59 12.50 -4.18
C GLY A 157 8.85 11.66 -4.09
N ILE A 158 8.81 10.38 -4.45
CA ILE A 158 10.01 9.50 -4.43
C ILE A 158 10.88 9.84 -5.64
N PRO A 159 12.15 10.24 -5.44
CA PRO A 159 13.09 10.43 -6.53
C PRO A 159 13.33 9.12 -7.28
N MET A 160 13.17 9.15 -8.61
CA MET A 160 13.18 7.92 -9.41
C MET A 160 14.55 7.24 -9.48
N GLU A 161 15.63 7.91 -9.12
CA GLU A 161 16.97 7.32 -8.95
C GLU A 161 17.09 6.37 -7.74
N HIS A 162 16.13 6.40 -6.83
CA HIS A 162 16.08 5.48 -5.67
C HIS A 162 15.29 4.21 -5.91
N VAL A 163 14.68 4.09 -7.09
CA VAL A 163 13.90 2.92 -7.48
C VAL A 163 14.25 2.49 -8.90
N ARG A 164 14.26 1.20 -9.16
CA ARG A 164 14.46 0.64 -10.49
C ARG A 164 13.35 -0.33 -10.84
N LEU A 165 13.01 -0.39 -12.11
CA LEU A 165 12.07 -1.36 -12.65
C LEU A 165 12.83 -2.58 -13.17
N GLU A 166 12.49 -3.76 -12.67
CA GLU A 166 12.90 -5.04 -13.24
C GLU A 166 11.70 -5.69 -13.92
N LEU A 167 11.92 -6.25 -15.09
CA LEU A 167 10.92 -6.83 -15.98
C LEU A 167 11.37 -8.20 -16.46
N ASN A 168 10.45 -9.16 -16.56
CA ASN A 168 10.67 -10.46 -17.18
C ASN A 168 9.39 -10.97 -17.84
N SER A 169 9.49 -12.06 -18.58
CA SER A 169 8.35 -12.86 -19.03
C SER A 169 8.47 -14.28 -18.50
N LEU A 170 7.40 -14.79 -17.91
CA LEU A 170 7.29 -16.20 -17.49
C LEU A 170 6.71 -17.09 -18.60
N GLY A 171 6.45 -16.54 -19.78
CA GLY A 171 5.90 -17.27 -20.91
C GLY A 171 4.53 -17.91 -20.66
N GLN A 172 4.14 -18.73 -21.57
CA GLN A 172 2.93 -19.56 -21.50
C GLN A 172 3.19 -20.88 -20.76
N PRO A 173 2.15 -21.60 -20.29
CA PRO A 173 2.34 -22.86 -19.55
C PRO A 173 3.20 -23.90 -20.25
N GLY A 174 3.07 -24.07 -21.59
CA GLY A 174 3.88 -25.00 -22.35
C GLY A 174 5.37 -24.64 -22.39
N GLU A 175 5.68 -23.36 -22.55
CA GLU A 175 7.05 -22.82 -22.53
C GLU A 175 7.71 -23.02 -21.16
N ARG A 176 6.94 -22.76 -20.08
CA ARG A 176 7.39 -23.02 -18.70
C ARG A 176 7.64 -24.51 -18.45
N MET A 177 6.83 -25.41 -18.99
CA MET A 177 7.05 -26.85 -18.85
C MET A 177 8.35 -27.28 -19.54
N ALA A 178 8.63 -26.76 -20.73
CA ALA A 178 9.86 -27.04 -21.45
C ALA A 178 11.10 -26.52 -20.67
N HIS A 179 11.03 -25.26 -20.20
CA HIS A 179 12.08 -24.69 -19.36
C HIS A 179 12.27 -25.45 -18.04
N ARG A 180 11.16 -25.84 -17.38
CA ARG A 180 11.19 -26.64 -16.16
C ARG A 180 11.92 -27.97 -16.37
N ALA A 181 11.64 -28.66 -17.46
CA ALA A 181 12.31 -29.91 -17.80
C ALA A 181 13.83 -29.70 -18.02
N ALA A 182 14.21 -28.63 -18.72
CA ALA A 182 15.60 -28.27 -18.94
C ALA A 182 16.33 -27.89 -17.62
N LEU A 183 15.65 -27.17 -16.70
CA LEU A 183 16.19 -26.85 -15.37
C LEU A 183 16.40 -28.11 -14.53
N ILE A 184 15.45 -29.04 -14.52
CA ILE A 184 15.59 -30.31 -13.80
C ILE A 184 16.82 -31.06 -14.32
N ALA A 185 16.93 -31.24 -15.64
CA ALA A 185 18.07 -31.91 -16.23
C ALA A 185 19.41 -31.23 -15.91
N HIS A 186 19.44 -29.89 -15.95
CA HIS A 186 20.63 -29.11 -15.61
C HIS A 186 21.03 -29.30 -14.13
N PHE A 187 20.12 -29.23 -13.20
CA PHE A 187 20.40 -29.39 -11.78
C PHE A 187 20.70 -30.84 -11.41
N GLU A 188 20.09 -31.83 -12.06
CA GLU A 188 20.42 -33.24 -11.88
C GLU A 188 21.87 -33.54 -12.27
N ALA A 189 22.35 -32.92 -13.38
CA ALA A 189 23.73 -33.04 -13.80
C ALA A 189 24.76 -32.43 -12.81
N HIS A 190 24.30 -31.62 -11.87
CA HIS A 190 25.10 -30.96 -10.84
C HIS A 190 24.61 -31.29 -9.41
N ALA A 191 24.01 -32.48 -9.22
CA ALA A 191 23.38 -32.91 -7.97
C ALA A 191 24.31 -32.89 -6.74
N ASP A 192 25.59 -33.02 -6.94
CA ASP A 192 26.65 -32.96 -5.90
C ASP A 192 26.78 -31.57 -5.27
N VAL A 193 26.51 -30.51 -6.04
CA VAL A 193 26.61 -29.11 -5.58
C VAL A 193 25.32 -28.61 -4.92
N LEU A 194 24.17 -29.29 -5.13
CA LEU A 194 22.90 -28.88 -4.60
C LEU A 194 22.84 -29.03 -3.06
N ASP A 195 22.41 -27.99 -2.36
CA ASP A 195 22.08 -28.07 -0.95
C ASP A 195 20.76 -28.86 -0.70
N GLU A 196 20.46 -29.11 0.57
CA GLU A 196 19.29 -29.91 0.95
C GLU A 196 17.96 -29.28 0.48
N ASP A 197 17.84 -27.96 0.56
CA ASP A 197 16.65 -27.24 0.12
C ASP A 197 16.47 -27.32 -1.39
N ALA A 198 17.54 -27.16 -2.15
CA ALA A 198 17.52 -27.28 -3.61
C ALA A 198 17.17 -28.72 -4.04
N ARG A 199 17.72 -29.74 -3.40
CA ARG A 199 17.38 -31.14 -3.67
C ARG A 199 15.90 -31.43 -3.42
N ARG A 200 15.35 -30.92 -2.34
CA ARG A 200 13.92 -31.06 -2.03
C ARG A 200 13.03 -30.40 -3.09
N ARG A 201 13.47 -29.25 -3.63
CA ARG A 201 12.71 -28.45 -4.60
C ARG A 201 12.92 -28.90 -6.06
N LEU A 202 13.91 -29.71 -6.35
CA LEU A 202 14.35 -30.06 -7.70
C LEU A 202 13.20 -30.52 -8.61
N HIS A 203 12.36 -31.41 -8.12
CA HIS A 203 11.24 -31.94 -8.90
C HIS A 203 9.90 -31.24 -8.59
N SER A 204 9.76 -30.59 -7.44
CA SER A 204 8.54 -29.88 -7.05
C SER A 204 8.49 -28.46 -7.64
N ASN A 205 9.53 -27.66 -7.41
CA ASN A 205 9.60 -26.27 -7.90
C ASN A 205 11.05 -25.85 -8.22
N PRO A 206 11.66 -26.33 -9.33
CA PRO A 206 13.05 -26.07 -9.69
C PRO A 206 13.34 -24.59 -9.95
N LEU A 207 12.32 -23.77 -10.33
CA LEU A 207 12.50 -22.32 -10.51
C LEU A 207 12.93 -21.62 -9.21
N ARG A 208 12.53 -22.12 -8.04
CA ARG A 208 12.96 -21.58 -6.75
C ARG A 208 14.44 -21.80 -6.44
N ILE A 209 15.09 -22.73 -7.12
CA ILE A 209 16.55 -22.94 -6.99
C ILE A 209 17.31 -21.74 -7.58
N LEU A 210 16.75 -21.06 -8.59
CA LEU A 210 17.35 -19.87 -9.20
C LEU A 210 17.45 -18.68 -8.23
N ASP A 211 16.62 -18.65 -7.18
CA ASP A 211 16.61 -17.61 -6.14
C ASP A 211 17.58 -17.88 -4.98
N THR A 212 18.35 -18.98 -5.03
CA THR A 212 19.26 -19.34 -3.94
C THR A 212 20.29 -18.24 -3.70
N LYS A 213 20.57 -17.98 -2.43
CA LYS A 213 21.67 -17.10 -2.00
C LYS A 213 22.91 -17.87 -1.57
N ASN A 214 22.90 -19.20 -1.73
CA ASN A 214 24.04 -20.06 -1.40
C ASN A 214 25.21 -19.78 -2.36
N PRO A 215 26.36 -19.27 -1.87
CA PRO A 215 27.51 -18.94 -2.72
C PRO A 215 28.04 -20.13 -3.52
N ALA A 216 27.97 -21.34 -2.96
CA ALA A 216 28.45 -22.57 -3.62
C ALA A 216 27.61 -22.93 -4.87
N MET A 217 26.36 -22.49 -4.93
CA MET A 217 25.44 -22.78 -6.04
C MET A 217 25.40 -21.67 -7.10
N GLN A 218 26.03 -20.51 -6.87
CA GLN A 218 25.92 -19.38 -7.81
C GLN A 218 26.38 -19.73 -9.23
N ALA A 219 27.48 -20.46 -9.38
CA ALA A 219 28.00 -20.82 -10.68
C ALA A 219 27.01 -21.70 -11.48
N ILE A 220 26.40 -22.69 -10.85
CA ILE A 220 25.42 -23.57 -11.52
C ILE A 220 24.10 -22.83 -11.82
N VAL A 221 23.70 -21.88 -10.96
CA VAL A 221 22.52 -21.03 -11.19
C VAL A 221 22.78 -20.04 -12.33
N GLU A 222 23.98 -19.50 -12.44
CA GLU A 222 24.37 -18.62 -13.56
C GLU A 222 24.41 -19.35 -14.91
N ALA A 223 24.79 -20.62 -14.90
CA ALA A 223 24.82 -21.46 -16.09
C ALA A 223 23.46 -22.11 -16.41
N ALA A 224 22.46 -21.94 -15.57
CA ALA A 224 21.15 -22.57 -15.76
C ALA A 224 20.42 -22.04 -17.01
N PRO A 225 19.67 -22.91 -17.73
CA PRO A 225 18.83 -22.49 -18.84
C PRO A 225 17.94 -21.31 -18.47
N GLN A 226 17.86 -20.30 -19.33
CA GLN A 226 17.04 -19.12 -19.09
C GLN A 226 15.67 -19.30 -19.75
N LEU A 227 14.59 -18.91 -19.08
CA LEU A 227 13.24 -19.01 -19.62
C LEU A 227 13.07 -18.25 -20.94
N MET A 228 13.81 -17.16 -21.11
CA MET A 228 13.80 -16.37 -22.35
C MET A 228 14.14 -17.17 -23.61
N ASP A 229 14.98 -18.22 -23.49
CA ASP A 229 15.38 -19.10 -24.60
C ASP A 229 14.26 -20.08 -25.01
N PHE A 230 13.23 -20.23 -24.20
CA PHE A 230 12.07 -21.10 -24.41
C PHE A 230 10.80 -20.35 -24.83
N LEU A 231 10.84 -19.02 -24.86
CA LEU A 231 9.69 -18.22 -25.27
C LEU A 231 9.41 -18.38 -26.76
N GLY A 232 8.17 -18.74 -27.09
CA GLY A 232 7.70 -18.75 -28.46
C GLY A 232 7.41 -17.34 -28.99
N GLU A 233 7.10 -17.26 -30.27
CA GLU A 233 6.88 -15.99 -30.98
C GLU A 233 5.82 -15.11 -30.32
N ALA A 234 4.70 -15.70 -29.87
CA ALA A 234 3.61 -14.96 -29.23
C ALA A 234 4.03 -14.34 -27.89
N SER A 235 4.77 -15.08 -27.05
CA SER A 235 5.26 -14.58 -25.76
C SER A 235 6.34 -13.49 -25.94
N LEU A 236 7.20 -13.64 -26.93
CA LEU A 236 8.19 -12.63 -27.29
C LEU A 236 7.53 -11.37 -27.87
N ALA A 237 6.51 -11.52 -28.73
CA ALA A 237 5.76 -10.40 -29.26
C ALA A 237 5.04 -9.62 -28.15
N HIS A 238 4.44 -10.32 -27.18
CA HIS A 238 3.81 -9.70 -26.01
C HIS A 238 4.83 -8.88 -25.18
N LEU A 239 5.95 -9.49 -24.82
CA LEU A 239 7.02 -8.80 -24.06
C LEU A 239 7.56 -7.59 -24.82
N ASN A 240 7.80 -7.72 -26.12
CA ASN A 240 8.30 -6.63 -26.96
C ASN A 240 7.27 -5.48 -27.08
N ALA A 241 5.98 -5.78 -27.11
CA ALA A 241 4.93 -4.75 -27.10
C ALA A 241 4.90 -3.99 -25.74
N VAL A 242 5.03 -4.67 -24.60
CA VAL A 242 5.18 -4.01 -23.29
C VAL A 242 6.40 -3.09 -23.30
N ARG A 243 7.55 -3.59 -23.76
CA ARG A 243 8.79 -2.80 -23.85
C ARG A 243 8.63 -1.56 -24.72
N ALA A 244 8.00 -1.69 -25.89
CA ALA A 244 7.78 -0.57 -26.80
C ALA A 244 6.97 0.56 -26.15
N VAL A 245 5.94 0.22 -25.35
CA VAL A 245 5.16 1.22 -24.58
C VAL A 245 6.01 1.88 -23.51
N LEU A 246 6.81 1.10 -22.76
CA LEU A 246 7.69 1.63 -21.72
C LEU A 246 8.76 2.56 -22.32
N ASP A 247 9.36 2.17 -23.44
CA ASP A 247 10.37 2.98 -24.17
C ASP A 247 9.76 4.29 -24.68
N ALA A 248 8.57 4.24 -25.29
CA ALA A 248 7.84 5.43 -25.73
C ALA A 248 7.45 6.36 -24.57
N ALA A 249 7.18 5.80 -23.37
CA ALA A 249 6.92 6.56 -22.15
C ALA A 249 8.19 7.06 -21.44
N GLY A 250 9.38 6.78 -21.98
CA GLY A 250 10.66 7.13 -21.36
C GLY A 250 10.89 6.44 -20.02
N GLN A 251 10.36 5.22 -19.85
CA GLN A 251 10.56 4.42 -18.65
C GLN A 251 11.72 3.45 -18.84
N SER A 252 12.81 3.68 -18.12
CA SER A 252 13.93 2.76 -18.07
C SER A 252 13.56 1.50 -17.27
N TYR A 253 14.03 0.35 -17.75
CA TYR A 253 13.85 -0.95 -17.09
C TYR A 253 15.07 -1.84 -17.31
N ARG A 254 15.20 -2.87 -16.48
CA ARG A 254 16.18 -3.93 -16.66
C ARG A 254 15.42 -5.24 -16.90
N ILE A 255 15.79 -5.97 -17.95
CA ILE A 255 15.37 -7.37 -18.08
C ILE A 255 16.15 -8.21 -17.06
N ASN A 256 15.41 -8.88 -16.19
CA ASN A 256 15.98 -9.78 -15.20
C ASN A 256 15.45 -11.20 -15.43
N PRO A 257 16.20 -12.08 -16.10
CA PRO A 257 15.75 -13.45 -16.42
C PRO A 257 15.53 -14.33 -15.17
N ARG A 258 16.03 -13.90 -14.01
CA ARG A 258 15.82 -14.57 -12.72
C ARG A 258 14.60 -14.06 -11.97
N LEU A 259 13.94 -12.99 -12.46
CA LEU A 259 12.74 -12.47 -11.83
C LEU A 259 11.60 -13.48 -11.96
N VAL A 260 11.26 -14.10 -10.85
CA VAL A 260 10.11 -14.98 -10.67
C VAL A 260 9.23 -14.45 -9.54
N ARG A 261 8.01 -14.96 -9.43
CA ARG A 261 7.07 -14.53 -8.39
C ARG A 261 6.82 -15.65 -7.38
N GLY A 262 6.43 -15.28 -6.17
CA GLY A 262 6.20 -16.20 -5.07
C GLY A 262 4.93 -17.07 -5.19
N MET A 263 4.11 -16.82 -6.22
CA MET A 263 2.83 -17.51 -6.45
C MET A 263 2.83 -18.10 -7.85
N ASP A 264 2.27 -19.30 -8.00
CA ASP A 264 2.41 -20.10 -9.22
C ASP A 264 1.45 -19.70 -10.35
N TYR A 265 0.49 -18.82 -10.08
CA TYR A 265 -0.51 -18.40 -11.07
C TYR A 265 0.01 -17.46 -12.16
N TYR A 266 1.18 -16.85 -11.99
CA TYR A 266 1.71 -15.88 -12.95
C TYR A 266 2.10 -16.52 -14.29
N ASN A 267 1.86 -15.76 -15.39
CA ASN A 267 2.31 -16.08 -16.75
C ASN A 267 2.70 -14.78 -17.47
N LEU A 268 3.38 -14.89 -18.63
CA LEU A 268 3.82 -13.73 -19.42
C LEU A 268 4.51 -12.65 -18.57
N THR A 269 4.04 -11.42 -18.63
CA THR A 269 4.68 -10.27 -17.97
C THR A 269 4.75 -10.43 -16.44
N VAL A 270 5.96 -10.26 -15.88
CA VAL A 270 6.17 -10.04 -14.45
C VAL A 270 7.11 -8.86 -14.25
N PHE A 271 6.89 -8.08 -13.21
CA PHE A 271 7.70 -6.91 -12.91
C PHE A 271 7.83 -6.63 -11.43
N GLU A 272 8.90 -5.93 -11.05
CA GLU A 272 9.12 -5.41 -9.70
C GLU A 272 9.72 -4.03 -9.74
N TRP A 273 9.21 -3.14 -8.87
CA TRP A 273 9.88 -1.91 -8.51
C TRP A 273 10.71 -2.14 -7.25
N ILE A 274 12.01 -1.92 -7.39
CA ILE A 274 13.01 -2.31 -6.37
C ILE A 274 13.79 -1.08 -5.93
N THR A 275 14.13 -1.03 -4.64
CA THR A 275 15.01 -0.04 -4.04
C THR A 275 16.15 -0.70 -3.28
N ASP A 276 17.32 -0.06 -3.26
CA ASP A 276 18.45 -0.47 -2.43
C ASP A 276 18.43 0.18 -1.02
N LYS A 277 17.48 1.08 -0.77
CA LYS A 277 17.35 1.80 0.51
C LYS A 277 16.80 0.94 1.66
N LEU A 278 16.19 -0.20 1.36
CA LEU A 278 15.53 -1.08 2.33
C LEU A 278 16.25 -2.44 2.51
N GLY A 279 17.50 -2.56 2.08
CA GLY A 279 18.30 -3.77 2.21
C GLY A 279 17.63 -4.98 1.55
N SER A 280 17.47 -6.09 2.29
CA SER A 280 16.87 -7.33 1.76
C SER A 280 15.37 -7.23 1.46
N GLN A 281 14.69 -6.15 1.87
CA GLN A 281 13.27 -5.88 1.62
C GLN A 281 13.08 -4.87 0.47
N GLY A 282 13.94 -4.92 -0.54
CA GLY A 282 14.01 -3.93 -1.61
C GLY A 282 12.79 -3.86 -2.54
N THR A 283 12.04 -4.94 -2.73
CA THR A 283 10.82 -4.91 -3.56
C THR A 283 9.72 -4.15 -2.86
N VAL A 284 9.34 -2.99 -3.40
CA VAL A 284 8.29 -2.11 -2.85
C VAL A 284 6.95 -2.27 -3.55
N CYS A 285 6.97 -2.65 -4.82
CA CYS A 285 5.79 -2.98 -5.62
C CYS A 285 6.15 -4.10 -6.60
N GLY A 286 5.25 -5.00 -6.86
CA GLY A 286 5.46 -6.03 -7.85
C GLY A 286 4.18 -6.71 -8.29
N GLY A 287 4.18 -7.20 -9.51
CA GLY A 287 3.01 -7.81 -10.12
C GLY A 287 3.32 -8.53 -11.42
N GLY A 288 2.27 -8.74 -12.19
CA GLY A 288 2.33 -9.38 -13.48
C GLY A 288 0.99 -9.93 -13.94
N ARG A 289 1.02 -10.65 -15.06
CA ARG A 289 -0.14 -11.29 -15.68
C ARG A 289 -0.39 -12.67 -15.08
N TYR A 290 -1.67 -13.04 -14.95
CA TYR A 290 -2.10 -14.30 -14.32
C TYR A 290 -3.41 -14.84 -14.93
N ASP A 291 -3.39 -15.10 -16.21
CA ASP A 291 -4.57 -15.46 -17.01
C ASP A 291 -5.26 -16.77 -16.59
N GLY A 292 -4.54 -17.67 -15.91
CA GLY A 292 -5.07 -18.98 -15.50
C GLY A 292 -5.87 -18.98 -14.19
N LEU A 293 -5.79 -17.92 -13.39
CA LEU A 293 -6.33 -17.94 -12.02
C LEU A 293 -7.86 -18.02 -11.98
N PHE A 294 -8.56 -17.36 -12.89
CA PHE A 294 -10.02 -17.46 -12.99
C PHE A 294 -10.50 -18.89 -13.18
N GLU A 295 -9.88 -19.63 -14.12
CA GLU A 295 -10.21 -21.02 -14.38
C GLU A 295 -9.87 -21.93 -13.18
N GLN A 296 -8.73 -21.72 -12.53
CA GLN A 296 -8.35 -22.46 -11.32
C GLN A 296 -9.35 -22.28 -10.18
N LEU A 297 -10.00 -21.13 -10.11
CA LEU A 297 -11.04 -20.83 -9.12
C LEU A 297 -12.46 -21.14 -9.58
N GLY A 298 -12.61 -21.85 -10.70
CA GLY A 298 -13.90 -22.35 -11.21
C GLY A 298 -14.66 -21.34 -12.07
N GLY A 299 -14.02 -20.26 -12.49
CA GLY A 299 -14.56 -19.29 -13.45
C GLY A 299 -14.27 -19.65 -14.90
N LYS A 300 -14.69 -18.80 -15.83
CA LYS A 300 -14.30 -18.89 -17.24
C LYS A 300 -12.87 -18.40 -17.41
N PRO A 301 -12.08 -18.95 -18.37
CA PRO A 301 -10.78 -18.39 -18.72
C PRO A 301 -10.88 -16.89 -18.96
N THR A 302 -10.14 -16.12 -18.20
CA THR A 302 -10.21 -14.66 -18.19
C THR A 302 -8.82 -14.08 -18.01
N PRO A 303 -8.30 -13.32 -18.98
CA PRO A 303 -7.01 -12.67 -18.84
C PRO A 303 -7.03 -11.65 -17.71
N ALA A 304 -5.94 -11.61 -16.95
CA ALA A 304 -5.83 -10.71 -15.82
C ALA A 304 -4.37 -10.29 -15.57
N VAL A 305 -4.19 -9.06 -15.15
CA VAL A 305 -2.90 -8.48 -14.78
C VAL A 305 -3.09 -7.53 -13.62
N GLY A 306 -2.16 -7.55 -12.66
CA GLY A 306 -2.25 -6.67 -11.50
C GLY A 306 -0.93 -6.53 -10.76
N TRP A 307 -0.94 -5.74 -9.68
CA TRP A 307 0.21 -5.53 -8.82
C TRP A 307 -0.20 -5.30 -7.37
N GLY A 308 0.70 -5.66 -6.47
CA GLY A 308 0.60 -5.38 -5.05
C GLY A 308 1.73 -4.49 -4.56
N MET A 309 1.41 -3.55 -3.68
CA MET A 309 2.36 -2.62 -3.05
C MET A 309 2.22 -2.67 -1.54
N GLY A 310 3.29 -3.07 -0.84
CA GLY A 310 3.31 -3.07 0.63
C GLY A 310 3.35 -1.65 1.21
N VAL A 311 2.32 -1.28 1.99
CA VAL A 311 2.19 0.08 2.53
C VAL A 311 3.32 0.40 3.50
N GLU A 312 3.61 -0.48 4.43
CA GLU A 312 4.69 -0.30 5.40
C GLU A 312 6.06 -0.14 4.74
N ARG A 313 6.34 -0.92 3.67
CA ARG A 313 7.58 -0.78 2.90
C ARG A 313 7.66 0.56 2.18
N MET A 314 6.54 1.02 1.62
CA MET A 314 6.48 2.31 0.95
C MET A 314 6.69 3.46 1.93
N LEU A 315 6.08 3.42 3.11
CA LEU A 315 6.29 4.42 4.16
C LEU A 315 7.74 4.42 4.68
N LEU A 316 8.37 3.24 4.79
CA LEU A 316 9.80 3.12 5.12
C LEU A 316 10.71 3.67 4.01
N LEU A 317 10.35 3.48 2.74
CA LEU A 317 11.09 4.07 1.62
C LEU A 317 11.00 5.60 1.66
N LEU A 318 9.80 6.16 1.85
CA LEU A 318 9.60 7.61 1.98
C LEU A 318 10.50 8.20 3.08
N GLU A 319 10.54 7.55 4.25
CA GLU A 319 11.43 7.93 5.34
C GLU A 319 12.91 7.88 4.92
N ALA A 320 13.33 6.78 4.28
CA ALA A 320 14.72 6.55 3.88
C ALA A 320 15.22 7.52 2.80
N VAL A 321 14.32 8.07 1.98
CA VAL A 321 14.66 9.07 0.94
C VAL A 321 14.34 10.51 1.37
N GLY A 322 13.94 10.72 2.65
CA GLY A 322 13.73 12.04 3.23
C GLY A 322 12.42 12.73 2.83
N VAL A 323 11.47 12.01 2.23
CA VAL A 323 10.15 12.56 1.91
C VAL A 323 9.32 12.64 3.20
N GLN A 324 8.90 13.85 3.53
CA GLN A 324 8.02 14.10 4.67
C GLN A 324 6.60 14.38 4.15
N PRO A 325 5.58 13.64 4.61
CA PRO A 325 4.20 14.02 4.35
C PRO A 325 3.90 15.38 5.00
N PRO A 326 2.90 16.11 4.49
CA PRO A 326 2.45 17.34 5.13
C PRO A 326 2.10 17.09 6.60
N GLU A 327 2.42 18.04 7.46
CA GLU A 327 1.98 17.97 8.85
C GLU A 327 0.45 17.99 8.91
N SER A 328 -0.13 17.03 9.62
CA SER A 328 -1.59 17.02 9.90
C SER A 328 -1.83 17.89 11.13
N ALA A 329 -1.87 19.20 10.91
CA ALA A 329 -2.18 20.16 11.96
C ALA A 329 -3.57 20.78 11.72
N PRO A 330 -4.31 21.16 12.77
CA PRO A 330 -5.54 21.93 12.61
C PRO A 330 -5.20 23.31 12.03
N ASP A 331 -6.13 23.88 11.25
CA ASP A 331 -5.99 25.27 10.82
C ASP A 331 -5.99 26.22 12.02
N VAL A 332 -6.80 25.89 13.02
CA VAL A 332 -7.12 26.75 14.15
C VAL A 332 -7.10 25.97 15.46
N TYR A 333 -6.51 26.57 16.49
CA TYR A 333 -6.69 26.16 17.89
C TYR A 333 -7.50 27.19 18.64
N ALA A 334 -8.67 26.79 19.18
CA ALA A 334 -9.54 27.68 19.94
C ALA A 334 -9.15 27.68 21.41
N ILE A 335 -8.78 28.86 21.92
CA ILE A 335 -8.43 29.13 23.32
C ILE A 335 -9.69 29.58 24.04
N VAL A 336 -10.04 28.86 25.10
CA VAL A 336 -11.27 29.07 25.90
C VAL A 336 -10.88 29.39 27.34
N PRO A 337 -10.83 30.68 27.73
CA PRO A 337 -10.28 31.11 29.05
C PRO A 337 -11.08 30.64 30.24
N SER A 338 -12.41 30.55 30.10
CA SER A 338 -13.30 30.22 31.23
C SER A 338 -14.46 29.32 30.76
N ALA A 339 -15.12 28.66 31.70
CA ALA A 339 -16.30 27.85 31.42
C ALA A 339 -17.50 28.69 30.95
N GLN A 340 -17.57 29.97 31.31
CA GLN A 340 -18.65 30.87 30.94
C GLN A 340 -18.67 31.14 29.43
N VAL A 341 -17.50 31.24 28.79
CA VAL A 341 -17.38 31.50 27.34
C VAL A 341 -17.51 30.22 26.48
N MET A 342 -17.50 29.04 27.10
CA MET A 342 -17.53 27.75 26.42
C MET A 342 -18.71 27.60 25.45
N PRO A 343 -19.96 27.93 25.78
CA PRO A 343 -21.09 27.77 24.86
C PRO A 343 -20.92 28.59 23.58
N THR A 344 -20.46 29.84 23.68
CA THR A 344 -20.23 30.73 22.56
C THR A 344 -19.01 30.22 21.73
N ALA A 345 -17.94 29.82 22.39
CA ALA A 345 -16.76 29.24 21.71
C ALA A 345 -17.12 27.96 20.94
N MET A 346 -17.93 27.07 21.52
CA MET A 346 -18.39 25.85 20.87
C MET A 346 -19.22 26.18 19.61
N ALA A 347 -20.20 27.09 19.72
CA ALA A 347 -21.01 27.49 18.59
C ALA A 347 -20.19 28.08 17.44
N ALA A 348 -19.22 28.94 17.76
CA ALA A 348 -18.33 29.54 16.79
C ALA A 348 -17.41 28.48 16.13
N CYS A 349 -16.87 27.53 16.90
CA CYS A 349 -16.08 26.43 16.37
C CYS A 349 -16.88 25.55 15.42
N GLU A 350 -18.15 25.26 15.73
CA GLU A 350 -19.03 24.49 14.83
C GLU A 350 -19.35 25.24 13.54
N ALA A 351 -19.58 26.56 13.62
CA ALA A 351 -19.76 27.38 12.43
C ALA A 351 -18.51 27.38 11.52
N LEU A 352 -17.31 27.45 12.10
CA LEU A 352 -16.05 27.35 11.37
C LEU A 352 -15.86 25.95 10.73
N ARG A 353 -16.16 24.87 11.47
CA ARG A 353 -16.13 23.51 10.94
C ARG A 353 -17.09 23.34 9.76
N THR A 354 -18.29 23.89 9.88
CA THR A 354 -19.27 23.91 8.78
C THR A 354 -18.75 24.67 7.56
N ALA A 355 -17.95 25.72 7.77
CA ALA A 355 -17.26 26.45 6.70
C ALA A 355 -15.99 25.74 6.16
N GLY A 356 -15.69 24.52 6.65
CA GLY A 356 -14.56 23.69 6.19
C GLY A 356 -13.21 24.04 6.82
N VAL A 357 -13.19 24.72 7.98
CA VAL A 357 -11.98 24.99 8.76
C VAL A 357 -11.74 23.85 9.75
N ASN A 358 -10.53 23.32 9.82
CA ASN A 358 -10.15 22.31 10.81
C ASN A 358 -9.86 22.97 12.14
N VAL A 359 -10.77 22.80 13.12
CA VAL A 359 -10.70 23.47 14.42
C VAL A 359 -10.48 22.47 15.53
N GLN A 360 -9.38 22.61 16.26
CA GLN A 360 -9.16 21.97 17.55
C GLN A 360 -9.54 22.95 18.67
N MET A 361 -10.56 22.62 19.44
CA MET A 361 -10.98 23.44 20.58
C MET A 361 -10.31 22.94 21.86
N HIS A 362 -9.89 23.87 22.70
CA HIS A 362 -9.39 23.55 24.04
C HIS A 362 -10.49 22.90 24.88
N ALA A 363 -10.16 21.79 25.52
CA ALA A 363 -11.07 21.09 26.44
C ALA A 363 -10.57 21.22 27.88
N SER A 364 -11.51 21.31 28.84
CA SER A 364 -11.19 21.32 30.26
C SER A 364 -10.57 19.98 30.69
N GLY A 365 -9.58 20.06 31.58
CA GLY A 365 -9.10 18.92 32.34
C GLY A 365 -9.82 18.74 33.67
N ALA A 366 -9.33 17.85 34.53
CA ALA A 366 -9.88 17.62 35.87
C ALA A 366 -9.88 18.91 36.74
N ASP A 367 -8.90 19.79 36.48
CA ASP A 367 -8.71 21.06 37.21
C ASP A 367 -9.32 22.28 36.48
N GLY A 368 -10.26 22.06 35.57
CA GLY A 368 -10.94 23.10 34.78
C GLY A 368 -10.18 23.48 33.52
N MET A 369 -10.35 24.73 33.03
CA MET A 369 -9.84 25.18 31.72
C MET A 369 -8.31 25.42 31.73
N GLY A 370 -7.67 25.48 32.87
CA GLY A 370 -6.26 25.83 32.98
C GLY A 370 -5.96 27.30 32.65
N SER A 371 -4.70 27.69 32.75
CA SER A 371 -4.28 29.08 32.46
C SER A 371 -4.20 29.36 30.94
N MET A 372 -4.39 30.62 30.55
CA MET A 372 -4.16 31.11 29.19
C MET A 372 -2.79 30.69 28.63
N LYS A 373 -1.75 30.85 29.47
CA LYS A 373 -0.37 30.46 29.13
C LYS A 373 -0.27 28.96 28.75
N SER A 374 -0.95 28.10 29.49
CA SER A 374 -1.00 26.66 29.22
C SER A 374 -1.71 26.36 27.93
N GLN A 375 -2.82 27.05 27.66
CA GLN A 375 -3.60 26.89 26.42
C GLN A 375 -2.82 27.36 25.19
N PHE A 376 -2.09 28.49 25.27
CA PHE A 376 -1.19 28.94 24.20
C PHE A 376 -0.06 27.94 23.94
N LYS A 377 0.51 27.33 24.97
CA LYS A 377 1.52 26.27 24.80
C LYS A 377 0.93 25.05 24.07
N LYS A 378 -0.33 24.68 24.36
CA LYS A 378 -1.02 23.59 23.64
C LYS A 378 -1.36 24.00 22.19
N ALA A 379 -1.78 25.23 21.96
CA ALA A 379 -2.02 25.78 20.64
C ALA A 379 -0.74 25.74 19.77
N ASP A 380 0.38 26.14 20.33
CA ASP A 380 1.68 26.06 19.64
C ASP A 380 2.08 24.60 19.36
N GLY A 381 1.96 23.73 20.36
CA GLY A 381 2.26 22.29 20.21
C GLY A 381 1.31 21.52 19.27
N SER A 382 0.10 22.07 18.99
CA SER A 382 -0.85 21.44 18.05
C SER A 382 -0.48 21.59 16.59
N GLY A 383 0.47 22.46 16.25
CA GLY A 383 0.79 22.79 14.87
C GLY A 383 -0.17 23.81 14.22
N ALA A 384 -1.22 24.26 14.91
CA ALA A 384 -2.21 25.18 14.35
C ALA A 384 -1.57 26.46 13.79
N ARG A 385 -2.07 26.94 12.65
CA ARG A 385 -1.63 28.21 12.05
C ARG A 385 -2.17 29.43 12.78
N PHE A 386 -3.37 29.33 13.32
CA PHE A 386 -4.04 30.40 14.03
C PHE A 386 -4.52 29.96 15.42
N ALA A 387 -4.56 30.89 16.35
CA ALA A 387 -5.30 30.76 17.60
C ALA A 387 -6.55 31.66 17.53
N LEU A 388 -7.70 31.11 17.91
CA LEU A 388 -8.90 31.89 18.21
C LEU A 388 -8.99 32.07 19.72
N ILE A 389 -9.13 33.31 20.18
CA ILE A 389 -9.13 33.64 21.60
C ILE A 389 -10.51 34.19 21.93
N PHE A 390 -11.25 33.44 22.77
CA PHE A 390 -12.60 33.80 23.20
C PHE A 390 -12.53 34.58 24.52
N GLY A 391 -11.97 35.83 24.46
CA GLY A 391 -11.90 36.71 25.61
C GLY A 391 -13.29 37.27 25.97
N GLU A 392 -13.54 37.51 27.26
CA GLU A 392 -14.83 38.00 27.73
C GLU A 392 -15.17 39.40 27.19
N ALA A 393 -14.16 40.26 27.05
CA ALA A 393 -14.30 41.62 26.53
C ALA A 393 -14.72 41.61 25.05
N GLU A 394 -14.02 40.80 24.24
CA GLU A 394 -14.28 40.68 22.81
C GLU A 394 -15.63 40.04 22.56
N LEU A 395 -16.00 39.04 23.37
CA LEU A 395 -17.32 38.39 23.27
C LEU A 395 -18.46 39.33 23.62
N ALA A 396 -18.27 40.24 24.56
CA ALA A 396 -19.25 41.27 24.89
C ALA A 396 -19.54 42.20 23.70
N GLU A 397 -18.59 42.37 22.78
CA GLU A 397 -18.74 43.10 21.51
C GLU A 397 -19.16 42.22 20.33
N GLY A 398 -19.48 40.93 20.57
CA GLY A 398 -19.82 39.98 19.49
C GLY A 398 -18.64 39.60 18.61
N ARG A 399 -17.40 39.64 19.10
CA ARG A 399 -16.16 39.39 18.37
C ARG A 399 -15.33 38.29 18.96
N VAL A 400 -14.40 37.74 18.17
CA VAL A 400 -13.36 36.82 18.58
C VAL A 400 -12.00 37.31 18.06
N ALA A 401 -10.96 37.16 18.88
CA ALA A 401 -9.64 37.53 18.45
C ALA A 401 -8.95 36.38 17.71
N VAL A 402 -8.46 36.64 16.50
CA VAL A 402 -7.66 35.74 15.67
C VAL A 402 -6.19 36.13 15.77
N LYS A 403 -5.34 35.21 16.16
CA LYS A 403 -3.88 35.42 16.26
C LYS A 403 -3.17 34.40 15.38
N ALA A 404 -2.29 34.86 14.47
CA ALA A 404 -1.38 33.99 13.74
C ALA A 404 -0.35 33.41 14.71
N LEU A 405 -0.15 32.09 14.66
CA LEU A 405 0.86 31.36 15.45
C LEU A 405 2.10 31.03 14.61
N ARG A 406 1.93 30.92 13.28
CA ARG A 406 2.97 30.56 12.32
C ARG A 406 2.96 31.54 11.14
N GLY A 407 4.11 31.76 10.51
CA GLY A 407 4.35 32.72 9.45
C GLY A 407 5.69 33.43 9.68
N ASP A 408 6.09 34.40 8.85
CA ASP A 408 7.29 35.18 9.08
C ASP A 408 7.24 35.82 10.45
N LYS A 409 8.26 35.57 11.29
CA LYS A 409 8.29 35.93 12.70
C LYS A 409 8.04 37.44 12.96
N ALA A 410 8.27 38.26 11.96
CA ALA A 410 8.02 39.70 12.02
C ALA A 410 6.52 40.05 11.85
N GLU A 411 5.78 39.30 11.04
CA GLU A 411 4.33 39.50 10.80
C GLU A 411 3.49 38.77 11.86
N ALA A 412 3.91 37.58 12.30
CA ALA A 412 3.19 36.81 13.31
C ALA A 412 3.13 37.46 14.69
N ALA A 413 4.09 38.33 15.04
CA ALA A 413 4.15 38.99 16.34
C ALA A 413 3.15 40.15 16.49
N GLN A 414 2.54 40.66 15.42
CA GLN A 414 1.77 41.91 15.45
C GLN A 414 0.28 41.83 15.12
N ALA A 415 -0.26 40.73 14.60
CA ALA A 415 -1.64 40.77 14.12
C ALA A 415 -2.59 39.86 14.93
N GLN A 416 -3.05 40.38 16.04
CA GLN A 416 -4.33 39.96 16.60
C GLN A 416 -5.43 40.77 15.91
N VAL A 417 -6.27 40.08 15.13
CA VAL A 417 -7.38 40.71 14.39
C VAL A 417 -8.69 40.29 15.03
N LEU A 418 -9.57 41.26 15.30
CA LEU A 418 -10.90 40.96 15.81
C LEU A 418 -11.85 40.64 14.65
N GLN A 419 -12.50 39.48 14.72
CA GLN A 419 -13.46 39.01 13.73
C GLN A 419 -14.86 38.92 14.31
N PRO A 420 -15.89 39.28 13.52
CA PRO A 420 -17.30 39.27 14.01
C PRO A 420 -17.81 37.81 14.08
N LEU A 421 -18.53 37.49 15.15
CA LEU A 421 -19.14 36.19 15.34
C LEU A 421 -20.49 36.00 14.62
N ASP A 422 -21.14 37.07 14.24
CA ASP A 422 -22.43 37.06 13.50
C ASP A 422 -22.23 36.68 12.01
N ASN A 423 -21.03 36.79 11.47
CA ASN A 423 -20.74 36.48 10.07
C ASN A 423 -19.44 35.67 9.91
N ILE A 424 -19.32 34.53 10.57
CA ILE A 424 -18.16 33.63 10.50
C ILE A 424 -17.83 33.24 9.07
N PRO A 425 -18.76 32.88 8.16
CA PRO A 425 -18.43 32.49 6.79
C PRO A 425 -17.63 33.52 6.01
N SER A 426 -17.77 34.82 6.30
CA SER A 426 -17.07 35.87 5.58
C SER A 426 -15.55 35.88 5.75
N TRP A 427 -15.03 35.38 6.87
CA TRP A 427 -13.59 35.36 7.17
C TRP A 427 -13.01 33.94 7.36
N ALA A 428 -13.88 32.93 7.49
CA ALA A 428 -13.47 31.54 7.69
C ALA A 428 -12.51 31.04 6.60
N GLN A 429 -12.73 31.41 5.32
CA GLN A 429 -11.87 30.98 4.20
C GLN A 429 -10.41 31.41 4.36
N GLY A 430 -10.16 32.59 4.96
CA GLY A 430 -8.80 33.08 5.24
C GLY A 430 -8.03 32.23 6.26
N LEU A 431 -8.71 31.38 7.02
CA LEU A 431 -8.09 30.48 7.99
C LEU A 431 -7.73 29.10 7.41
N ARG A 432 -8.30 28.72 6.28
CA ARG A 432 -8.06 27.39 5.69
C ARG A 432 -6.63 27.29 5.16
N THR A 433 -5.96 26.19 5.45
CA THR A 433 -4.81 25.75 4.66
C THR A 433 -5.30 25.47 3.25
N GLY A 434 -4.76 26.15 2.26
CA GLY A 434 -5.12 25.91 0.87
C GLY A 434 -5.13 24.42 0.58
N GLY A 435 -6.25 23.92 0.01
CA GLY A 435 -6.39 22.55 -0.46
C GLY A 435 -5.51 22.30 -1.67
#